data_024ff96a63ce8a6439f84e9a957d61c1
#
_entry.id   024ff96a63ce8a6439f84e9a957d61c1
#
_cell.length_a   1.000
_cell.length_b   1.000
_cell.length_c   1.000
_cell.angle_alpha   90.00
_cell.angle_beta   90.00
_cell.angle_gamma   90.00
#
_symmetry.space_group_name_H-M   'P 1'
#
loop_
_entity.id
_entity.type
_entity.pdbx_description
1 polymer ?
#
loop_
_entity_poly.entity_id
_entity_poly.type
_entity_poly.pdbx_seq_one_letter_code
_entity_poly.pdbx_strand_id
1 'polypeptide(L)'
;METALIRTLLSKDFYSNNKRVAKTELFQGELQKIKVHLDEIMKEYDRDISPSELEATFLSSFPYITTAQRGIYRGLFKKISDEQPLGDDLASNVFKQLWRQSFAEKITNMAFEIHNGDETSLAPLKTLLEKHEEDFLPTLKIKTDRKDLDYILSSSNEIMKWEMNVPGLREMWQGVSPGLLIVGAARPNTGKTSSLAYMCSGAGGFIEQGAKVVVFANEEKCSRITARHMTALTGMSLGEFRKSHNLAKISSMIDKWKPNYDIVDATGQDLDWLESHIKVMQPDIVICDMADKFLPQGKFAAAHEALKSTYIRFRILAKQYNCALFAMSQLSAEAEGKIIVNQSMLEGSKTGKAAEADLMFCLTKNPMVEGQDQDDNQRHWCIVKNKLSGRHGSIHNYIDPYTATFSA
;
A
#
# COMPACT_ATOMS: atom_id res chain seq x y z
N MET A 1 39.21 4.74 4.55
CA MET A 1 37.75 4.51 4.45
C MET A 1 37.16 5.20 3.22
N GLU A 2 37.31 6.52 3.02
CA GLU A 2 36.74 7.23 1.87
C GLU A 2 37.27 6.73 0.52
N THR A 3 38.56 6.36 0.43
CA THR A 3 39.18 5.74 -0.78
C THR A 3 38.56 4.40 -1.11
N ALA A 4 38.27 3.57 -0.10
CA ALA A 4 37.58 2.28 -0.27
C ALA A 4 36.12 2.47 -0.73
N LEU A 5 35.42 3.50 -0.20
CA LEU A 5 34.07 3.85 -0.66
C LEU A 5 34.06 4.30 -2.13
N ILE A 6 35.03 5.16 -2.55
CA ILE A 6 35.17 5.53 -3.97
C ILE A 6 35.49 4.28 -4.81
N ARG A 7 36.35 3.40 -4.32
CA ARG A 7 36.67 2.13 -5.00
C ARG A 7 35.44 1.26 -5.25
N THR A 8 34.55 1.18 -4.26
CA THR A 8 33.28 0.44 -4.37
C THR A 8 32.30 1.11 -5.34
N LEU A 9 32.29 2.47 -5.39
CA LEU A 9 31.44 3.22 -6.34
C LEU A 9 31.88 3.09 -7.81
N LEU A 10 33.02 2.47 -8.10
CA LEU A 10 33.44 2.18 -9.49
C LEU A 10 32.62 1.08 -10.15
N SER A 11 31.92 0.24 -9.39
CA SER A 11 30.91 -0.68 -9.91
C SER A 11 29.65 0.09 -10.30
N LYS A 12 29.21 -0.06 -11.55
CA LYS A 12 28.02 0.61 -12.10
C LYS A 12 26.75 0.22 -11.37
N ASP A 13 26.60 -1.07 -11.07
CA ASP A 13 25.45 -1.60 -10.34
C ASP A 13 25.41 -1.03 -8.92
N PHE A 14 26.51 -1.06 -8.21
CA PHE A 14 26.60 -0.50 -6.87
C PHE A 14 26.33 1.01 -6.87
N TYR A 15 26.95 1.76 -7.80
CA TYR A 15 26.74 3.20 -7.95
C TYR A 15 25.27 3.53 -8.21
N SER A 16 24.63 2.84 -9.14
CA SER A 16 23.23 3.08 -9.53
C SER A 16 22.27 2.87 -8.36
N ASN A 17 22.55 1.87 -7.53
CA ASN A 17 21.73 1.55 -6.35
C ASN A 17 21.95 2.52 -5.17
N ASN A 18 23.11 3.16 -5.08
CA ASN A 18 23.50 3.97 -3.90
C ASN A 18 23.72 5.46 -4.21
N LYS A 19 23.62 5.93 -5.47
CA LYS A 19 23.91 7.32 -5.87
C LYS A 19 23.14 8.39 -5.09
N ARG A 20 21.96 8.04 -4.55
CA ARG A 20 21.13 8.97 -3.77
C ARG A 20 21.70 9.25 -2.39
N VAL A 21 22.29 8.25 -1.75
CA VAL A 21 22.90 8.35 -0.42
C VAL A 21 24.41 8.58 -0.48
N ALA A 22 25.09 8.20 -1.55
CA ALA A 22 26.53 8.44 -1.79
C ALA A 22 26.76 9.87 -2.33
N LYS A 23 26.29 10.87 -1.58
CA LYS A 23 26.40 12.29 -1.96
C LYS A 23 27.85 12.75 -1.97
N THR A 24 28.18 13.68 -2.87
CA THR A 24 29.50 14.27 -2.99
C THR A 24 29.99 14.93 -1.69
N GLU A 25 29.09 15.54 -0.94
CA GLU A 25 29.36 16.21 0.34
C GLU A 25 29.82 15.28 1.48
N LEU A 26 29.70 13.96 1.31
CA LEU A 26 30.21 12.98 2.26
C LEU A 26 31.73 12.75 2.15
N PHE A 27 32.35 13.33 1.12
CA PHE A 27 33.79 13.24 0.87
C PHE A 27 34.45 14.58 1.14
N GLN A 28 35.68 14.55 1.65
CA GLN A 28 36.40 15.77 2.01
C GLN A 28 37.56 16.08 1.09
N GLY A 29 37.87 17.37 0.96
CA GLY A 29 39.04 17.86 0.25
C GLY A 29 39.11 17.40 -1.22
N GLU A 30 40.25 16.85 -1.61
CA GLU A 30 40.49 16.44 -2.99
C GLU A 30 39.68 15.20 -3.41
N LEU A 31 39.23 14.36 -2.46
CA LEU A 31 38.35 13.22 -2.74
C LEU A 31 36.97 13.66 -3.16
N GLN A 32 36.50 14.81 -2.67
CA GLN A 32 35.24 15.39 -3.12
C GLN A 32 35.25 15.72 -4.63
N LYS A 33 36.38 16.29 -5.13
CA LYS A 33 36.53 16.59 -6.57
C LYS A 33 36.58 15.32 -7.41
N ILE A 34 37.27 14.29 -6.90
CA ILE A 34 37.27 12.96 -7.56
C ILE A 34 35.86 12.38 -7.61
N LYS A 35 35.06 12.54 -6.55
CA LYS A 35 33.67 12.06 -6.51
C LYS A 35 32.76 12.80 -7.51
N VAL A 36 32.92 14.13 -7.62
CA VAL A 36 32.18 14.91 -8.64
C VAL A 36 32.46 14.35 -10.03
N HIS A 37 33.73 14.16 -10.37
CA HIS A 37 34.14 13.64 -11.68
C HIS A 37 33.64 12.20 -11.89
N LEU A 38 33.68 11.35 -10.84
CA LEU A 38 33.12 10.01 -10.91
C LEU A 38 31.62 10.05 -11.22
N ASP A 39 30.86 10.98 -10.61
CA ASP A 39 29.44 11.16 -10.87
C ASP A 39 29.14 11.54 -12.33
N GLU A 40 30.02 12.32 -12.96
CA GLU A 40 29.93 12.70 -14.37
C GLU A 40 30.18 11.49 -15.28
N ILE A 41 31.24 10.75 -15.04
CA ILE A 41 31.60 9.55 -15.82
C ILE A 41 30.51 8.47 -15.69
N MET A 42 30.00 8.25 -14.49
CA MET A 42 28.95 7.27 -14.24
C MET A 42 27.60 7.62 -14.89
N LYS A 43 27.38 8.87 -15.29
CA LYS A 43 26.22 9.26 -16.11
C LYS A 43 26.44 8.95 -17.59
N GLU A 44 27.68 9.11 -18.03
CA GLU A 44 28.04 8.97 -19.45
C GLU A 44 28.21 7.49 -19.86
N TYR A 45 28.82 6.68 -18.99
CA TYR A 45 29.12 5.28 -19.29
C TYR A 45 28.24 4.33 -18.51
N ASP A 46 27.67 3.33 -19.20
CA ASP A 46 26.80 2.30 -18.60
C ASP A 46 27.57 0.99 -18.34
N ARG A 47 28.71 1.10 -17.66
CA ARG A 47 29.59 0.01 -17.29
C ARG A 47 30.44 0.34 -16.08
N ASP A 48 31.10 -0.65 -15.50
CA ASP A 48 32.11 -0.47 -14.47
C ASP A 48 33.28 0.37 -14.99
N ILE A 49 33.85 1.18 -14.10
CA ILE A 49 35.02 2.04 -14.40
C ILE A 49 36.20 1.49 -13.59
N SER A 50 37.35 1.30 -14.24
CA SER A 50 38.57 0.94 -13.55
C SER A 50 39.22 2.17 -12.86
N PRO A 51 40.00 1.97 -11.78
CA PRO A 51 40.73 3.09 -11.16
C PRO A 51 41.65 3.85 -12.13
N SER A 52 42.28 3.15 -13.07
CA SER A 52 43.13 3.74 -14.09
C SER A 52 42.36 4.58 -15.10
N GLU A 53 41.15 4.18 -15.48
CA GLU A 53 40.25 4.97 -16.32
C GLU A 53 39.80 6.25 -15.59
N LEU A 54 39.42 6.13 -14.30
CA LEU A 54 39.05 7.29 -13.49
C LEU A 54 40.21 8.29 -13.36
N GLU A 55 41.45 7.82 -13.12
CA GLU A 55 42.65 8.68 -13.09
C GLU A 55 42.89 9.37 -14.43
N ALA A 56 42.88 8.60 -15.51
CA ALA A 56 43.15 9.13 -16.86
C ALA A 56 42.14 10.19 -17.27
N THR A 57 40.86 9.93 -17.07
CA THR A 57 39.79 10.87 -17.40
C THR A 57 39.82 12.12 -16.51
N PHE A 58 40.07 11.96 -15.20
CA PHE A 58 40.19 13.06 -14.26
C PHE A 58 41.37 14.01 -14.69
N LEU A 59 42.55 13.43 -14.90
CA LEU A 59 43.73 14.24 -15.26
C LEU A 59 43.59 14.93 -16.63
N SER A 60 42.83 14.34 -17.55
CA SER A 60 42.52 14.96 -18.84
C SER A 60 41.52 16.10 -18.75
N SER A 61 40.55 15.99 -17.83
CA SER A 61 39.53 17.04 -17.60
C SER A 61 40.08 18.26 -16.86
N PHE A 62 41.19 18.10 -16.14
CA PHE A 62 41.82 19.20 -15.39
C PHE A 62 43.27 19.47 -15.85
N PRO A 63 43.47 19.97 -17.09
CA PRO A 63 44.82 20.16 -17.66
C PRO A 63 45.64 21.23 -16.94
N TYR A 64 45.04 22.17 -16.24
CA TYR A 64 45.69 23.32 -15.61
C TYR A 64 46.09 23.11 -14.15
N ILE A 65 45.99 21.90 -13.61
CA ILE A 65 46.45 21.62 -12.23
C ILE A 65 47.97 21.69 -12.14
N THR A 66 48.48 22.28 -11.04
CA THR A 66 49.90 22.39 -10.79
C THR A 66 50.59 21.04 -10.64
N THR A 67 51.91 20.97 -10.83
CA THR A 67 52.69 19.74 -10.63
C THR A 67 52.54 19.18 -9.22
N ALA A 68 52.43 20.03 -8.20
CA ALA A 68 52.21 19.61 -6.81
C ALA A 68 50.85 19.00 -6.64
N GLN A 69 49.77 19.63 -7.15
CA GLN A 69 48.43 19.10 -7.12
C GLN A 69 48.30 17.76 -7.88
N ARG A 70 48.97 17.65 -9.05
CA ARG A 70 49.02 16.40 -9.83
C ARG A 70 49.65 15.27 -9.04
N GLY A 71 50.69 15.58 -8.25
CA GLY A 71 51.28 14.58 -7.31
C GLY A 71 50.32 14.11 -6.25
N ILE A 72 49.52 15.02 -5.63
CA ILE A 72 48.50 14.68 -4.65
C ILE A 72 47.45 13.77 -5.26
N TYR A 73 46.89 14.12 -6.41
CA TYR A 73 45.87 13.29 -7.08
C TYR A 73 46.39 11.92 -7.46
N ARG A 74 47.58 11.80 -8.02
CA ARG A 74 48.20 10.49 -8.32
C ARG A 74 48.34 9.62 -7.05
N GLY A 75 48.72 10.22 -5.92
CA GLY A 75 48.78 9.55 -4.64
C GLY A 75 47.41 9.02 -4.17
N LEU A 76 46.37 9.81 -4.40
CA LEU A 76 44.98 9.41 -4.05
C LEU A 76 44.48 8.30 -4.99
N PHE A 77 44.71 8.40 -6.31
CA PHE A 77 44.33 7.37 -7.27
C PHE A 77 45.08 6.07 -7.01
N LYS A 78 46.36 6.13 -6.65
CA LYS A 78 47.11 4.94 -6.22
C LYS A 78 46.45 4.29 -5.00
N LYS A 79 46.10 5.07 -3.98
CA LYS A 79 45.37 4.55 -2.81
C LYS A 79 44.04 3.91 -3.20
N ILE A 80 43.24 4.56 -4.06
CA ILE A 80 41.97 4.00 -4.54
C ILE A 80 42.21 2.68 -5.30
N SER A 81 43.30 2.59 -6.09
CA SER A 81 43.65 1.38 -6.82
C SER A 81 44.09 0.23 -5.92
N ASP A 82 44.85 0.56 -4.87
CA ASP A 82 45.39 -0.42 -3.89
C ASP A 82 44.30 -0.92 -2.91
N GLU A 83 43.19 -0.18 -2.73
CA GLU A 83 42.07 -0.55 -1.88
C GLU A 83 41.24 -1.69 -2.48
N GLN A 84 40.78 -2.59 -1.63
CA GLN A 84 39.74 -3.56 -2.01
C GLN A 84 38.35 -2.91 -1.91
N PRO A 85 37.44 -3.17 -2.86
CA PRO A 85 36.07 -2.72 -2.72
C PRO A 85 35.44 -3.33 -1.48
N LEU A 86 34.65 -2.54 -0.76
CA LEU A 86 33.87 -3.04 0.37
C LEU A 86 32.74 -3.92 -0.15
N GLY A 87 32.33 -4.90 0.65
CA GLY A 87 31.11 -5.66 0.33
C GLY A 87 29.90 -4.72 0.21
N ASP A 88 29.04 -4.97 -0.76
CA ASP A 88 27.93 -4.09 -1.16
C ASP A 88 27.01 -3.71 0.01
N ASP A 89 26.66 -4.68 0.86
CA ASP A 89 25.81 -4.44 2.04
C ASP A 89 26.49 -3.53 3.06
N LEU A 90 27.78 -3.75 3.31
CA LEU A 90 28.57 -2.93 4.24
C LEU A 90 28.72 -1.52 3.71
N ALA A 91 29.13 -1.34 2.46
CA ALA A 91 29.29 -0.03 1.84
C ALA A 91 27.98 0.75 1.79
N SER A 92 26.88 0.10 1.44
CA SER A 92 25.54 0.70 1.43
C SER A 92 25.14 1.19 2.82
N ASN A 93 25.38 0.39 3.87
CA ASN A 93 25.10 0.77 5.25
C ASN A 93 25.97 1.94 5.72
N VAL A 94 27.26 1.95 5.36
CA VAL A 94 28.16 3.07 5.66
C VAL A 94 27.67 4.37 5.01
N PHE A 95 27.31 4.34 3.72
CA PHE A 95 26.75 5.51 3.03
C PHE A 95 25.47 6.02 3.70
N LYS A 96 24.55 5.13 4.05
CA LYS A 96 23.32 5.49 4.76
C LYS A 96 23.59 6.12 6.12
N GLN A 97 24.59 5.62 6.85
CA GLN A 97 24.96 6.16 8.15
C GLN A 97 25.61 7.54 8.01
N LEU A 98 26.57 7.71 7.12
CA LEU A 98 27.23 8.99 6.85
C LEU A 98 26.21 10.05 6.39
N TRP A 99 25.32 9.66 5.50
CA TRP A 99 24.27 10.56 5.02
C TRP A 99 23.33 10.98 6.16
N ARG A 100 22.91 10.05 7.03
CA ARG A 100 22.08 10.37 8.21
C ARG A 100 22.78 11.34 9.18
N GLN A 101 24.07 11.17 9.40
CA GLN A 101 24.87 12.07 10.23
C GLN A 101 24.92 13.47 9.61
N SER A 102 25.29 13.58 8.34
CA SER A 102 25.32 14.86 7.62
C SER A 102 23.96 15.56 7.62
N PHE A 103 22.88 14.78 7.44
CA PHE A 103 21.51 15.30 7.51
C PHE A 103 21.16 15.84 8.90
N ALA A 104 21.47 15.07 9.97
CA ALA A 104 21.23 15.49 11.34
C ALA A 104 21.98 16.77 11.70
N GLU A 105 23.23 16.91 11.25
CA GLU A 105 24.03 18.12 11.42
C GLU A 105 23.39 19.34 10.73
N LYS A 106 22.91 19.17 9.50
CA LYS A 106 22.23 20.26 8.76
C LYS A 106 20.94 20.70 9.47
N ILE A 107 20.12 19.75 9.94
CA ILE A 107 18.91 20.07 10.72
C ILE A 107 19.28 20.83 11.99
N THR A 108 20.28 20.35 12.73
CA THR A 108 20.71 20.97 13.99
C THR A 108 21.16 22.41 13.76
N ASN A 109 21.95 22.66 12.72
CA ASN A 109 22.42 24.00 12.40
C ASN A 109 21.25 24.93 12.01
N MET A 110 20.34 24.48 11.13
CA MET A 110 19.17 25.27 10.74
C MET A 110 18.23 25.53 11.93
N ALA A 111 18.01 24.53 12.79
CA ALA A 111 17.21 24.71 13.99
C ALA A 111 17.83 25.71 14.95
N PHE A 112 19.15 25.74 15.08
CA PHE A 112 19.89 26.71 15.87
C PHE A 112 19.79 28.13 15.31
N GLU A 113 19.86 28.29 13.97
CA GLU A 113 19.66 29.59 13.30
C GLU A 113 18.25 30.13 13.54
N ILE A 114 17.22 29.28 13.41
CA ILE A 114 15.84 29.64 13.70
C ILE A 114 15.67 30.02 15.18
N HIS A 115 16.28 29.27 16.10
CA HIS A 115 16.25 29.60 17.53
C HIS A 115 16.85 30.98 17.82
N ASN A 116 17.86 31.38 17.06
CA ASN A 116 18.51 32.69 17.18
C ASN A 116 17.76 33.81 16.42
N GLY A 117 16.58 33.54 15.86
CA GLY A 117 15.71 34.53 15.24
C GLY A 117 15.88 34.66 13.70
N ASP A 118 16.65 33.75 13.05
CA ASP A 118 16.76 33.74 11.59
C ASP A 118 15.64 32.86 10.99
N GLU A 119 14.50 33.48 10.74
CA GLU A 119 13.34 32.82 10.12
C GLU A 119 13.57 32.43 8.66
N THR A 120 14.65 32.92 8.00
CA THR A 120 14.95 32.60 6.61
C THR A 120 15.34 31.12 6.44
N SER A 121 15.78 30.45 7.51
CA SER A 121 16.14 29.03 7.53
C SER A 121 14.92 28.09 7.58
N LEU A 122 13.67 28.57 7.75
CA LEU A 122 12.47 27.73 7.80
C LEU A 122 12.15 27.07 6.45
N ALA A 123 12.21 27.82 5.35
CA ALA A 123 11.92 27.28 4.02
C ALA A 123 12.98 26.26 3.55
N PRO A 124 14.29 26.53 3.73
CA PRO A 124 15.35 25.54 3.50
C PRO A 124 15.19 24.28 4.35
N LEU A 125 14.81 24.39 5.63
CA LEU A 125 14.58 23.25 6.52
C LEU A 125 13.44 22.35 5.98
N LYS A 126 12.32 22.94 5.57
CA LYS A 126 11.21 22.20 4.97
C LYS A 126 11.66 21.47 3.71
N THR A 127 12.37 22.14 2.81
CA THR A 127 12.90 21.53 1.58
C THR A 127 13.89 20.40 1.89
N LEU A 128 14.70 20.54 2.94
CA LEU A 128 15.64 19.51 3.38
C LEU A 128 14.92 18.26 3.87
N LEU A 129 13.82 18.42 4.64
CA LEU A 129 13.00 17.31 5.14
C LEU A 129 12.30 16.56 4.01
N GLU A 130 11.71 17.27 3.05
CA GLU A 130 11.07 16.67 1.86
C GLU A 130 12.09 15.86 1.04
N LYS A 131 13.28 16.40 0.78
CA LYS A 131 14.35 15.67 0.08
C LYS A 131 14.85 14.45 0.84
N HIS A 132 14.83 14.48 2.17
CA HIS A 132 15.25 13.35 2.98
C HIS A 132 14.39 12.11 2.73
N GLU A 133 13.09 12.26 2.65
CA GLU A 133 12.17 11.16 2.35
C GLU A 133 12.46 10.55 0.98
N GLU A 134 12.73 11.39 -0.04
CA GLU A 134 13.08 10.94 -1.38
C GLU A 134 14.41 10.17 -1.43
N ASP A 135 15.42 10.60 -0.67
CA ASP A 135 16.75 9.99 -0.65
C ASP A 135 16.73 8.58 -0.01
N PHE A 136 15.80 8.33 0.93
CA PHE A 136 15.63 7.02 1.59
C PHE A 136 14.57 6.12 0.94
N LEU A 137 13.81 6.62 -0.02
CA LEU A 137 13.00 5.74 -0.83
C LEU A 137 13.93 4.69 -1.45
N PRO A 138 13.63 3.40 -1.30
CA PRO A 138 14.42 2.37 -1.98
C PRO A 138 14.48 2.76 -3.45
N THR A 139 15.67 2.69 -4.04
CA THR A 139 15.82 2.88 -5.49
C THR A 139 14.83 1.92 -6.09
N LEU A 140 13.73 2.45 -6.62
CA LEU A 140 12.75 1.63 -7.29
C LEU A 140 13.54 0.92 -8.38
N LYS A 141 13.88 -0.35 -8.16
CA LYS A 141 14.12 -1.22 -9.30
C LYS A 141 12.81 -1.08 -10.06
N ILE A 142 12.86 -0.34 -11.17
CA ILE A 142 11.77 -0.35 -12.12
C ILE A 142 11.67 -1.83 -12.46
N LYS A 143 10.71 -2.52 -11.83
CA LYS A 143 10.34 -3.86 -12.25
C LYS A 143 9.74 -3.64 -13.63
N THR A 144 10.60 -3.65 -14.63
CA THR A 144 10.15 -3.84 -16.00
C THR A 144 9.53 -5.22 -15.99
N ASP A 145 8.23 -5.27 -16.28
CA ASP A 145 7.54 -6.54 -16.39
C ASP A 145 8.35 -7.43 -17.35
N ARG A 146 8.77 -8.57 -16.83
CA ARG A 146 9.43 -9.56 -17.66
C ARG A 146 8.43 -9.98 -18.74
N LYS A 147 8.88 -9.99 -19.98
CA LYS A 147 8.06 -10.37 -21.12
C LYS A 147 8.19 -11.87 -21.44
N ASP A 148 8.76 -12.66 -20.54
CA ASP A 148 8.88 -14.10 -20.73
C ASP A 148 7.58 -14.82 -20.36
N LEU A 149 7.28 -15.88 -21.10
CA LEU A 149 6.04 -16.65 -20.95
C LEU A 149 5.92 -17.27 -19.55
N ASP A 150 7.02 -17.72 -18.96
CA ASP A 150 7.03 -18.35 -17.63
C ASP A 150 6.63 -17.35 -16.54
N TYR A 151 7.11 -16.10 -16.64
CA TYR A 151 6.68 -15.03 -15.75
C TYR A 151 5.19 -14.72 -15.91
N ILE A 152 4.70 -14.62 -17.15
CA ILE A 152 3.28 -14.37 -17.42
C ILE A 152 2.41 -15.51 -16.87
N LEU A 153 2.80 -16.76 -17.07
CA LEU A 153 2.06 -17.91 -16.57
C LEU A 153 2.10 -18.03 -15.05
N SER A 154 3.24 -17.75 -14.42
CA SER A 154 3.35 -17.75 -12.95
C SER A 154 2.55 -16.60 -12.34
N SER A 155 2.60 -15.41 -12.93
CA SER A 155 1.82 -14.26 -12.46
C SER A 155 0.31 -14.41 -12.69
N SER A 156 -0.10 -15.15 -13.74
CA SER A 156 -1.52 -15.44 -13.96
C SER A 156 -2.10 -16.39 -12.89
N ASN A 157 -1.29 -17.25 -12.29
CA ASN A 157 -1.70 -18.09 -11.16
C ASN A 157 -1.76 -17.32 -9.83
N GLU A 158 -1.15 -16.13 -9.72
CA GLU A 158 -1.26 -15.24 -8.55
C GLU A 158 -2.55 -14.42 -8.55
N ILE A 159 -3.34 -14.41 -9.65
CA ILE A 159 -4.48 -13.51 -9.84
C ILE A 159 -5.60 -13.80 -8.84
N MET A 160 -5.70 -15.02 -8.31
CA MET A 160 -6.77 -15.43 -7.38
C MET A 160 -6.20 -16.17 -6.19
N LYS A 161 -5.72 -15.44 -5.19
CA LYS A 161 -5.17 -16.07 -3.98
C LYS A 161 -6.26 -16.58 -3.04
N TRP A 162 -7.38 -15.87 -2.96
CA TRP A 162 -8.53 -16.24 -2.12
C TRP A 162 -9.81 -16.20 -2.95
N GLU A 163 -10.53 -17.30 -2.93
CA GLU A 163 -11.77 -17.47 -3.71
C GLU A 163 -12.97 -16.86 -3.00
N MET A 164 -13.98 -16.47 -3.77
CA MET A 164 -15.26 -16.01 -3.22
C MET A 164 -16.08 -17.18 -2.71
N ASN A 165 -16.61 -17.05 -1.48
CA ASN A 165 -17.47 -18.06 -0.86
C ASN A 165 -18.97 -17.77 -1.01
N VAL A 166 -19.36 -16.62 -1.54
CA VAL A 166 -20.77 -16.30 -1.80
C VAL A 166 -21.27 -17.12 -2.99
N PRO A 167 -22.36 -17.87 -2.87
CA PRO A 167 -22.87 -18.72 -3.95
C PRO A 167 -23.10 -17.94 -5.24
N GLY A 168 -22.64 -18.47 -6.38
CA GLY A 168 -22.75 -17.86 -7.70
C GLY A 168 -21.83 -16.67 -7.97
N LEU A 169 -21.28 -16.03 -6.93
CA LEU A 169 -20.40 -14.88 -7.10
C LEU A 169 -19.04 -15.29 -7.65
N ARG A 170 -18.56 -16.49 -7.31
CA ARG A 170 -17.29 -17.06 -7.80
C ARG A 170 -17.22 -17.13 -9.34
N GLU A 171 -18.34 -17.38 -10.00
CA GLU A 171 -18.40 -17.47 -11.47
C GLU A 171 -18.19 -16.11 -12.16
N MET A 172 -18.59 -15.03 -11.50
CA MET A 172 -18.46 -13.66 -12.01
C MET A 172 -17.19 -12.97 -11.51
N TRP A 173 -16.92 -13.14 -10.22
CA TRP A 173 -15.82 -12.51 -9.50
C TRP A 173 -14.96 -13.57 -8.83
N GLN A 174 -14.29 -14.38 -9.51
CA GLN A 174 -13.54 -15.56 -9.08
C GLN A 174 -12.94 -15.49 -7.66
N GLY A 175 -12.29 -14.36 -7.28
CA GLY A 175 -11.68 -14.17 -5.98
C GLY A 175 -10.94 -12.85 -5.85
N VAL A 176 -10.06 -12.76 -4.87
CA VAL A 176 -9.22 -11.59 -4.63
C VAL A 176 -7.74 -11.96 -4.56
N SER A 177 -6.89 -11.01 -4.93
CA SER A 177 -5.44 -11.13 -4.84
C SER A 177 -4.84 -9.86 -4.24
N PRO A 178 -3.61 -9.92 -3.73
CA PRO A 178 -2.89 -8.75 -3.24
C PRO A 178 -2.80 -7.64 -4.30
N GLY A 179 -2.82 -6.38 -3.85
CA GLY A 179 -2.70 -5.20 -4.71
C GLY A 179 -4.01 -4.75 -5.37
N LEU A 180 -5.14 -5.41 -5.13
CA LEU A 180 -6.43 -5.01 -5.66
C LEU A 180 -7.15 -4.00 -4.76
N LEU A 181 -7.79 -3.01 -5.39
CA LEU A 181 -8.77 -2.16 -4.75
C LEU A 181 -10.18 -2.58 -5.17
N ILE A 182 -10.96 -3.06 -4.21
CA ILE A 182 -12.34 -3.48 -4.37
C ILE A 182 -13.25 -2.44 -3.73
N VAL A 183 -14.21 -1.90 -4.46
CA VAL A 183 -15.20 -0.98 -3.92
C VAL A 183 -16.54 -1.69 -3.81
N GLY A 184 -17.06 -1.77 -2.58
CA GLY A 184 -18.38 -2.30 -2.31
C GLY A 184 -19.34 -1.19 -1.90
N ALA A 185 -20.59 -1.20 -2.40
CA ALA A 185 -21.58 -0.19 -2.03
C ALA A 185 -22.94 -0.80 -1.76
N ALA A 186 -23.68 -0.22 -0.80
CA ALA A 186 -25.04 -0.61 -0.49
C ALA A 186 -25.83 0.57 0.07
N ARG A 187 -27.15 0.50 0.02
CA ARG A 187 -28.01 1.37 0.81
C ARG A 187 -27.97 0.94 2.30
N PRO A 188 -28.25 1.82 3.25
CA PRO A 188 -28.41 1.45 4.66
C PRO A 188 -29.36 0.25 4.83
N ASN A 189 -29.07 -0.62 5.78
CA ASN A 189 -29.86 -1.79 6.11
C ASN A 189 -30.03 -2.83 4.98
N THR A 190 -29.15 -2.83 3.98
CA THR A 190 -29.15 -3.84 2.90
C THR A 190 -28.28 -5.05 3.24
N GLY A 191 -27.48 -5.01 4.32
CA GLY A 191 -26.61 -6.13 4.71
C GLY A 191 -25.17 -6.01 4.29
N LYS A 192 -24.68 -4.78 4.01
CA LYS A 192 -23.28 -4.49 3.64
C LYS A 192 -22.26 -5.14 4.62
N THR A 193 -22.38 -4.85 5.90
CA THR A 193 -21.46 -5.39 6.93
C THR A 193 -21.64 -6.90 7.12
N SER A 194 -22.87 -7.44 6.97
CA SER A 194 -23.11 -8.88 7.00
C SER A 194 -22.50 -9.62 5.83
N SER A 195 -22.51 -9.00 4.63
CA SER A 195 -21.85 -9.57 3.45
C SER A 195 -20.32 -9.65 3.63
N LEU A 196 -19.71 -8.62 4.22
CA LEU A 196 -18.28 -8.64 4.57
C LEU A 196 -18.00 -9.73 5.61
N ALA A 197 -18.82 -9.83 6.64
CA ALA A 197 -18.66 -10.84 7.68
C ALA A 197 -18.70 -12.26 7.07
N TYR A 198 -19.61 -12.52 6.13
CA TYR A 198 -19.71 -13.81 5.45
C TYR A 198 -18.49 -14.07 4.55
N MET A 199 -18.10 -13.12 3.71
CA MET A 199 -16.92 -13.26 2.83
C MET A 199 -15.65 -13.53 3.63
N CYS A 200 -15.50 -12.92 4.81
CA CYS A 200 -14.30 -13.10 5.63
C CYS A 200 -14.34 -14.37 6.48
N SER A 201 -15.45 -14.58 7.19
CA SER A 201 -15.54 -15.51 8.32
C SER A 201 -16.50 -16.68 8.08
N GLY A 202 -17.41 -16.59 7.11
CA GLY A 202 -18.32 -17.68 6.76
C GLY A 202 -17.59 -18.91 6.23
N ALA A 203 -18.30 -20.01 6.08
CA ALA A 203 -17.75 -21.24 5.51
C ALA A 203 -17.07 -20.97 4.16
N GLY A 204 -15.82 -21.43 3.98
CA GLY A 204 -15.00 -21.14 2.80
C GLY A 204 -14.56 -19.70 2.69
N GLY A 205 -14.71 -18.87 3.74
CA GLY A 205 -14.32 -17.45 3.73
C GLY A 205 -12.82 -17.24 3.74
N PHE A 206 -12.40 -15.99 3.55
CA PHE A 206 -10.98 -15.62 3.39
C PHE A 206 -10.09 -16.07 4.55
N ILE A 207 -10.60 -16.02 5.79
CA ILE A 207 -9.84 -16.44 6.99
C ILE A 207 -9.63 -17.95 6.99
N GLU A 208 -10.64 -18.73 6.62
CA GLU A 208 -10.52 -20.19 6.49
C GLU A 208 -9.52 -20.59 5.38
N GLN A 209 -9.40 -19.77 4.35
CA GLN A 209 -8.39 -19.91 3.29
C GLN A 209 -7.00 -19.43 3.72
N GLY A 210 -6.80 -19.00 4.96
CA GLY A 210 -5.52 -18.60 5.54
C GLY A 210 -5.17 -17.12 5.36
N ALA A 211 -6.09 -16.27 4.88
CA ALA A 211 -5.85 -14.84 4.79
C ALA A 211 -5.86 -14.17 6.18
N LYS A 212 -4.90 -13.28 6.42
CA LYS A 212 -4.92 -12.36 7.55
C LYS A 212 -5.79 -11.15 7.21
N VAL A 213 -6.95 -11.04 7.86
CA VAL A 213 -7.95 -10.00 7.61
C VAL A 213 -7.96 -8.97 8.73
N VAL A 214 -7.90 -7.68 8.38
CA VAL A 214 -8.08 -6.59 9.34
C VAL A 214 -9.24 -5.70 8.88
N VAL A 215 -10.21 -5.50 9.79
CA VAL A 215 -11.36 -4.62 9.56
C VAL A 215 -11.17 -3.31 10.32
N PHE A 216 -11.13 -2.21 9.61
CA PHE A 216 -11.13 -0.86 10.15
C PHE A 216 -12.58 -0.35 10.16
N ALA A 217 -13.16 -0.28 11.35
CA ALA A 217 -14.56 0.07 11.58
C ALA A 217 -14.70 1.53 12.03
N ASN A 218 -15.48 2.33 11.33
CA ASN A 218 -15.77 3.72 11.70
C ASN A 218 -17.26 4.10 11.54
N GLU A 219 -18.12 3.10 11.32
CA GLU A 219 -19.58 3.27 11.21
C GLU A 219 -20.30 2.65 12.42
N GLU A 220 -19.96 1.43 12.75
CA GLU A 220 -20.55 0.68 13.85
C GLU A 220 -19.51 0.35 14.92
N LYS A 221 -19.98 0.06 16.15
CA LYS A 221 -19.11 -0.42 17.25
C LYS A 221 -18.45 -1.75 16.86
N CYS A 222 -17.15 -1.88 17.11
CA CYS A 222 -16.39 -3.10 16.83
C CYS A 222 -17.05 -4.36 17.40
N SER A 223 -17.67 -4.29 18.60
CA SER A 223 -18.36 -5.42 19.21
C SER A 223 -19.55 -5.94 18.38
N ARG A 224 -20.27 -5.07 17.67
CA ARG A 224 -21.36 -5.48 16.77
C ARG A 224 -20.84 -6.16 15.50
N ILE A 225 -19.76 -5.62 14.94
CA ILE A 225 -19.09 -6.21 13.78
C ILE A 225 -18.53 -7.58 14.16
N THR A 226 -17.83 -7.67 15.31
CA THR A 226 -17.34 -8.95 15.84
C THR A 226 -18.47 -9.98 15.98
N ALA A 227 -19.61 -9.58 16.53
CA ALA A 227 -20.76 -10.47 16.68
C ALA A 227 -21.24 -11.03 15.33
N ARG A 228 -21.32 -10.20 14.26
CA ARG A 228 -21.69 -10.65 12.92
C ARG A 228 -20.67 -11.62 12.33
N HIS A 229 -19.37 -11.35 12.51
CA HIS A 229 -18.33 -12.28 12.06
C HIS A 229 -18.40 -13.61 12.81
N MET A 230 -18.68 -13.60 14.11
CA MET A 230 -18.85 -14.82 14.90
C MET A 230 -20.10 -15.61 14.48
N THR A 231 -21.21 -14.93 14.19
CA THR A 231 -22.40 -15.62 13.68
C THR A 231 -22.18 -16.20 12.30
N ALA A 232 -21.49 -15.48 11.40
CA ALA A 232 -21.12 -15.99 10.07
C ALA A 232 -20.17 -17.19 10.15
N LEU A 233 -19.18 -17.15 11.07
CA LEU A 233 -18.20 -18.21 11.30
C LEU A 233 -18.87 -19.51 11.77
N THR A 234 -19.83 -19.40 12.70
CA THR A 234 -20.40 -20.54 13.36
C THR A 234 -21.68 -21.04 12.70
N GLY A 235 -22.31 -20.23 11.87
CA GLY A 235 -23.67 -20.48 11.37
C GLY A 235 -24.75 -20.47 12.46
N MET A 236 -24.45 -19.91 13.63
CA MET A 236 -25.33 -19.85 14.77
C MET A 236 -25.74 -18.42 15.11
N SER A 237 -26.97 -18.22 15.53
CA SER A 237 -27.42 -16.92 16.04
C SER A 237 -26.83 -16.63 17.44
N LEU A 238 -26.79 -15.33 17.80
CA LEU A 238 -26.36 -14.94 19.17
C LEU A 238 -27.22 -15.54 20.29
N GLY A 239 -28.50 -15.86 20.00
CA GLY A 239 -29.37 -16.57 20.93
C GLY A 239 -28.89 -18.00 21.20
N GLU A 240 -28.38 -18.67 20.18
CA GLU A 240 -27.82 -20.02 20.28
C GLU A 240 -26.48 -20.05 21.01
N PHE A 241 -25.66 -18.98 20.91
CA PHE A 241 -24.42 -18.86 21.69
C PHE A 241 -24.62 -18.95 23.20
N ARG A 242 -25.75 -18.50 23.69
CA ARG A 242 -26.05 -18.51 25.12
C ARG A 242 -26.38 -19.91 25.67
N LYS A 243 -26.57 -20.89 24.79
CA LYS A 243 -26.83 -22.30 25.22
C LYS A 243 -25.51 -22.96 25.58
N SER A 244 -25.40 -23.44 26.82
CA SER A 244 -24.13 -23.93 27.39
C SER A 244 -23.46 -25.07 26.60
N HIS A 245 -24.23 -25.93 25.92
CA HIS A 245 -23.69 -27.05 25.14
C HIS A 245 -22.95 -26.63 23.88
N ASN A 246 -23.11 -25.38 23.41
CA ASN A 246 -22.42 -24.86 22.23
C ASN A 246 -21.08 -24.16 22.55
N LEU A 247 -20.86 -23.79 23.82
CA LEU A 247 -19.72 -22.91 24.18
C LEU A 247 -18.36 -23.50 23.85
N ALA A 248 -18.13 -24.78 24.10
CA ALA A 248 -16.85 -25.43 23.80
C ALA A 248 -16.57 -25.47 22.29
N LYS A 249 -17.59 -25.79 21.50
CA LYS A 249 -17.49 -25.80 20.02
C LYS A 249 -17.19 -24.39 19.48
N ILE A 250 -17.92 -23.39 19.93
CA ILE A 250 -17.75 -21.98 19.52
C ILE A 250 -16.36 -21.49 19.89
N SER A 251 -15.89 -21.75 21.13
CA SER A 251 -14.55 -21.35 21.57
C SER A 251 -13.49 -21.97 20.70
N SER A 252 -13.55 -23.25 20.38
CA SER A 252 -12.59 -23.91 19.47
C SER A 252 -12.58 -23.32 18.07
N MET A 253 -13.72 -22.92 17.53
CA MET A 253 -13.78 -22.24 16.20
C MET A 253 -13.15 -20.86 16.27
N ILE A 254 -13.44 -20.07 17.32
CA ILE A 254 -12.90 -18.74 17.53
C ILE A 254 -11.37 -18.79 17.70
N ASP A 255 -10.86 -19.75 18.47
CA ASP A 255 -9.42 -19.90 18.71
C ASP A 255 -8.63 -20.20 17.43
N LYS A 256 -9.22 -20.92 16.48
CA LYS A 256 -8.63 -21.15 15.15
C LYS A 256 -8.64 -19.90 14.25
N TRP A 257 -9.68 -19.11 14.39
CA TRP A 257 -9.93 -17.93 13.57
C TRP A 257 -9.17 -16.69 14.04
N LYS A 258 -9.06 -16.52 15.36
CA LYS A 258 -8.51 -15.36 16.05
C LYS A 258 -7.10 -14.91 15.58
N PRO A 259 -6.13 -15.80 15.27
CA PRO A 259 -4.81 -15.37 14.81
C PRO A 259 -4.81 -14.60 13.49
N ASN A 260 -5.83 -14.79 12.67
CA ASN A 260 -5.92 -14.24 11.32
C ASN A 260 -6.97 -13.14 11.17
N TYR A 261 -7.48 -12.62 12.28
CA TYR A 261 -8.55 -11.62 12.24
C TYR A 261 -8.43 -10.58 13.35
N ASP A 262 -8.45 -9.31 12.92
CA ASP A 262 -8.50 -8.17 13.83
C ASP A 262 -9.59 -7.17 13.40
N ILE A 263 -10.21 -6.50 14.38
CA ILE A 263 -11.10 -5.36 14.19
C ILE A 263 -10.53 -4.17 14.94
N VAL A 264 -10.34 -3.06 14.24
CA VAL A 264 -9.76 -1.84 14.77
C VAL A 264 -10.78 -0.70 14.66
N ASP A 265 -10.99 0.05 15.75
CA ASP A 265 -11.83 1.25 15.73
C ASP A 265 -11.07 2.38 15.00
N ALA A 266 -11.61 2.78 13.85
CA ALA A 266 -11.06 3.82 12.99
C ALA A 266 -11.89 5.12 13.03
N THR A 267 -12.72 5.30 14.06
CA THR A 267 -13.57 6.48 14.20
C THR A 267 -12.74 7.76 14.28
N GLY A 268 -12.96 8.70 13.34
CA GLY A 268 -12.27 9.98 13.30
C GLY A 268 -10.81 9.92 12.87
N GLN A 269 -10.36 8.79 12.30
CA GLN A 269 -8.99 8.60 11.83
C GLN A 269 -8.82 9.00 10.36
N ASP A 270 -7.58 9.30 9.99
CA ASP A 270 -7.16 9.63 8.63
C ASP A 270 -6.44 8.47 7.94
N LEU A 271 -5.97 8.69 6.72
CA LEU A 271 -5.31 7.65 5.94
C LEU A 271 -3.85 7.41 6.34
N ASP A 272 -3.16 8.34 7.00
CA ASP A 272 -1.79 8.11 7.52
C ASP A 272 -1.85 7.21 8.76
N TRP A 273 -2.87 7.41 9.59
CA TRP A 273 -3.14 6.49 10.69
C TRP A 273 -3.45 5.08 10.18
N LEU A 274 -4.29 4.95 9.14
CA LEU A 274 -4.60 3.68 8.49
C LEU A 274 -3.32 3.02 7.94
N GLU A 275 -2.49 3.78 7.21
CA GLU A 275 -1.23 3.29 6.65
C GLU A 275 -0.30 2.75 7.73
N SER A 276 -0.15 3.48 8.86
CA SER A 276 0.71 3.06 9.96
C SER A 276 0.27 1.71 10.54
N HIS A 277 -1.05 1.46 10.64
CA HIS A 277 -1.61 0.18 11.09
C HIS A 277 -1.37 -0.94 10.07
N ILE A 278 -1.62 -0.69 8.78
CA ILE A 278 -1.34 -1.66 7.72
C ILE A 278 0.14 -2.06 7.74
N LYS A 279 1.05 -1.10 7.91
CA LYS A 279 2.49 -1.33 7.96
C LYS A 279 2.91 -2.22 9.14
N VAL A 280 2.30 -2.04 10.31
CA VAL A 280 2.60 -2.83 11.53
C VAL A 280 1.93 -4.20 11.47
N MET A 281 0.65 -4.24 11.10
CA MET A 281 -0.15 -5.46 11.14
C MET A 281 0.11 -6.39 9.95
N GLN A 282 0.55 -5.85 8.81
CA GLN A 282 0.83 -6.59 7.56
C GLN A 282 -0.32 -7.54 7.18
N PRO A 283 -1.55 -7.04 6.99
CA PRO A 283 -2.68 -7.86 6.60
C PRO A 283 -2.60 -8.27 5.14
N ASP A 284 -3.16 -9.43 4.81
CA ASP A 284 -3.42 -9.84 3.43
C ASP A 284 -4.64 -9.11 2.85
N ILE A 285 -5.66 -8.90 3.69
CA ILE A 285 -6.91 -8.25 3.33
C ILE A 285 -7.23 -7.14 4.32
N VAL A 286 -7.45 -5.94 3.81
CA VAL A 286 -7.86 -4.74 4.55
C VAL A 286 -9.30 -4.43 4.20
N ILE A 287 -10.14 -4.21 5.19
CA ILE A 287 -11.54 -3.78 5.01
C ILE A 287 -11.74 -2.44 5.71
N CYS A 288 -12.17 -1.43 4.96
CA CYS A 288 -12.54 -0.10 5.46
C CYS A 288 -14.06 0.04 5.45
N ASP A 289 -14.73 -0.14 6.58
CA ASP A 289 -16.20 -0.01 6.72
C ASP A 289 -16.55 1.15 7.66
N MET A 290 -16.71 2.39 7.13
CA MET A 290 -16.82 2.86 5.75
C MET A 290 -15.58 3.63 5.30
N ALA A 291 -15.19 3.41 4.05
CA ALA A 291 -14.09 4.14 3.42
C ALA A 291 -14.33 5.66 3.34
N ASP A 292 -15.57 6.08 3.09
CA ASP A 292 -15.95 7.49 2.91
C ASP A 292 -15.87 8.31 4.21
N LYS A 293 -15.71 7.67 5.37
CA LYS A 293 -15.63 8.32 6.68
C LYS A 293 -14.21 8.56 7.19
N PHE A 294 -13.20 8.09 6.46
CA PHE A 294 -11.82 8.48 6.76
C PHE A 294 -11.61 9.96 6.47
N LEU A 295 -10.93 10.64 7.38
CA LEU A 295 -10.65 12.06 7.22
C LEU A 295 -9.71 12.29 6.03
N PRO A 296 -10.07 13.16 5.09
CA PRO A 296 -9.21 13.47 3.95
C PRO A 296 -8.01 14.31 4.40
N GLN A 297 -6.86 14.07 3.77
CA GLN A 297 -5.65 14.85 4.01
C GLN A 297 -5.54 16.00 3.01
N GLY A 298 -5.24 17.21 3.51
CA GLY A 298 -5.08 18.39 2.69
C GLY A 298 -6.32 19.29 2.66
N LYS A 299 -6.21 20.41 1.92
CA LYS A 299 -7.29 21.36 1.70
C LYS A 299 -7.89 21.11 0.33
N PHE A 300 -9.17 20.87 0.27
CA PHE A 300 -9.91 20.61 -0.97
C PHE A 300 -10.97 21.71 -1.17
N ALA A 301 -11.18 22.10 -2.43
CA ALA A 301 -12.20 23.08 -2.77
C ALA A 301 -13.61 22.47 -2.71
N ALA A 302 -13.73 21.15 -2.93
CA ALA A 302 -15.01 20.46 -2.92
C ALA A 302 -14.91 19.05 -2.30
N ALA A 303 -15.99 18.61 -1.67
CA ALA A 303 -16.05 17.28 -1.01
C ALA A 303 -15.77 16.10 -1.95
N HIS A 304 -16.19 16.19 -3.22
CA HIS A 304 -15.93 15.13 -4.20
C HIS A 304 -14.45 15.00 -4.60
N GLU A 305 -13.67 16.09 -4.52
CA GLU A 305 -12.22 16.07 -4.74
C GLU A 305 -11.51 15.39 -3.57
N ALA A 306 -11.93 15.68 -2.35
CA ALA A 306 -11.45 15.02 -1.14
C ALA A 306 -11.67 13.50 -1.22
N LEU A 307 -12.88 13.07 -1.57
CA LEU A 307 -13.19 11.65 -1.76
C LEU A 307 -12.36 11.02 -2.89
N LYS A 308 -12.19 11.71 -4.02
CA LYS A 308 -11.32 11.22 -5.09
C LYS A 308 -9.89 10.99 -4.60
N SER A 309 -9.33 11.94 -3.86
CA SER A 309 -7.99 11.81 -3.25
C SER A 309 -7.91 10.62 -2.29
N THR A 310 -8.93 10.41 -1.47
CA THR A 310 -9.05 9.25 -0.56
C THR A 310 -8.97 7.93 -1.32
N TYR A 311 -9.69 7.76 -2.43
CA TYR A 311 -9.67 6.51 -3.21
C TYR A 311 -8.37 6.31 -3.99
N ILE A 312 -7.73 7.39 -4.47
CA ILE A 312 -6.36 7.33 -5.01
C ILE A 312 -5.40 6.79 -3.93
N ARG A 313 -5.51 7.29 -2.70
CA ARG A 313 -4.66 6.83 -1.59
C ARG A 313 -4.91 5.36 -1.24
N PHE A 314 -6.16 4.90 -1.17
CA PHE A 314 -6.48 3.47 -0.99
C PHE A 314 -5.84 2.61 -2.08
N ARG A 315 -5.86 3.06 -3.33
CA ARG A 315 -5.21 2.37 -4.45
C ARG A 315 -3.69 2.25 -4.25
N ILE A 316 -3.06 3.33 -3.78
CA ILE A 316 -1.63 3.35 -3.47
C ILE A 316 -1.34 2.37 -2.35
N LEU A 317 -2.10 2.40 -1.25
CA LEU A 317 -1.91 1.51 -0.10
C LEU A 317 -2.04 0.03 -0.48
N ALA A 318 -3.07 -0.33 -1.26
CA ALA A 318 -3.25 -1.70 -1.72
C ALA A 318 -2.02 -2.22 -2.48
N LYS A 319 -1.46 -1.42 -3.39
CA LYS A 319 -0.28 -1.79 -4.17
C LYS A 319 1.01 -1.76 -3.36
N GLN A 320 1.20 -0.73 -2.54
CA GLN A 320 2.42 -0.52 -1.76
C GLN A 320 2.63 -1.60 -0.72
N TYR A 321 1.55 -2.01 -0.04
CA TYR A 321 1.58 -3.02 1.02
C TYR A 321 1.19 -4.41 0.53
N ASN A 322 0.96 -4.56 -0.78
CA ASN A 322 0.61 -5.84 -1.42
C ASN A 322 -0.55 -6.56 -0.71
N CYS A 323 -1.61 -5.81 -0.37
CA CYS A 323 -2.83 -6.32 0.25
C CYS A 323 -4.06 -6.09 -0.64
N ALA A 324 -5.09 -6.91 -0.50
CA ALA A 324 -6.39 -6.62 -1.09
C ALA A 324 -7.15 -5.63 -0.19
N LEU A 325 -7.58 -4.49 -0.73
CA LEU A 325 -8.27 -3.46 0.05
C LEU A 325 -9.72 -3.34 -0.39
N PHE A 326 -10.63 -3.61 0.53
CA PHE A 326 -12.07 -3.39 0.38
C PHE A 326 -12.45 -2.02 0.94
N ALA A 327 -12.82 -1.11 0.06
CA ALA A 327 -13.33 0.22 0.41
C ALA A 327 -14.87 0.22 0.33
N MET A 328 -15.51 0.18 1.49
CA MET A 328 -16.97 0.16 1.56
C MET A 328 -17.55 1.57 1.54
N SER A 329 -18.56 1.75 0.70
CA SER A 329 -19.25 3.01 0.42
C SER A 329 -20.77 2.89 0.56
N GLN A 330 -21.47 3.98 0.33
CA GLN A 330 -22.92 3.99 0.23
C GLN A 330 -23.39 4.23 -1.21
N LEU A 331 -24.58 3.70 -1.52
CA LEU A 331 -25.34 4.07 -2.70
C LEU A 331 -26.15 5.32 -2.42
N SER A 332 -26.27 6.22 -3.39
CA SER A 332 -27.10 7.42 -3.31
C SER A 332 -28.59 7.10 -3.26
N ALA A 333 -29.41 8.07 -2.93
CA ALA A 333 -30.86 7.94 -2.91
C ALA A 333 -31.45 7.49 -4.29
N GLU A 334 -30.75 7.75 -5.39
CA GLU A 334 -31.14 7.30 -6.74
C GLU A 334 -31.22 5.76 -6.87
N ALA A 335 -30.54 5.03 -5.99
CA ALA A 335 -30.55 3.57 -5.97
C ALA A 335 -31.69 2.96 -5.13
N GLU A 336 -32.46 3.80 -4.43
CA GLU A 336 -33.56 3.31 -3.59
C GLU A 336 -34.61 2.57 -4.43
N GLY A 337 -35.01 1.38 -3.97
CA GLY A 337 -35.99 0.54 -4.66
C GLY A 337 -35.51 -0.08 -5.99
N LYS A 338 -34.21 0.03 -6.33
CA LYS A 338 -33.67 -0.58 -7.55
C LYS A 338 -32.92 -1.86 -7.22
N ILE A 339 -33.24 -2.92 -7.95
CA ILE A 339 -32.54 -4.19 -7.91
C ILE A 339 -31.19 -4.06 -8.64
N ILE A 340 -31.22 -3.51 -9.87
CA ILE A 340 -30.01 -3.31 -10.69
C ILE A 340 -29.56 -1.87 -10.58
N VAL A 341 -28.32 -1.69 -10.24
CA VAL A 341 -27.68 -0.39 -10.05
C VAL A 341 -26.40 -0.31 -10.87
N ASN A 342 -25.92 0.90 -11.09
CA ASN A 342 -24.71 1.18 -11.86
C ASN A 342 -23.77 2.13 -11.10
N GLN A 343 -22.56 2.38 -11.67
CA GLN A 343 -21.52 3.20 -11.05
C GLN A 343 -21.97 4.64 -10.74
N SER A 344 -22.93 5.19 -11.53
CA SER A 344 -23.39 6.57 -11.35
C SER A 344 -24.24 6.77 -10.09
N MET A 345 -24.70 5.67 -9.48
CA MET A 345 -25.52 5.67 -8.26
C MET A 345 -24.72 5.61 -6.97
N LEU A 346 -23.39 5.72 -7.04
CA LEU A 346 -22.53 5.86 -5.84
C LEU A 346 -22.72 7.24 -5.21
N GLU A 347 -22.72 7.28 -3.89
CA GLU A 347 -22.75 8.54 -3.14
C GLU A 347 -21.41 9.29 -3.24
N GLY A 348 -21.47 10.62 -3.34
CA GLY A 348 -20.32 11.51 -3.30
C GLY A 348 -19.54 11.58 -4.61
N SER A 349 -18.52 10.79 -4.83
CA SER A 349 -17.68 10.83 -6.04
C SER A 349 -17.99 9.69 -7.01
N LYS A 350 -18.95 9.92 -7.91
CA LYS A 350 -19.42 8.91 -8.88
C LYS A 350 -18.30 8.39 -9.80
N THR A 351 -17.45 9.29 -10.29
CA THR A 351 -16.36 8.94 -11.21
C THR A 351 -15.03 8.61 -10.49
N GLY A 352 -14.71 9.32 -9.37
CA GLY A 352 -13.45 9.14 -8.66
C GLY A 352 -13.28 7.76 -8.05
N LYS A 353 -14.32 7.22 -7.39
CA LYS A 353 -14.31 5.86 -6.83
C LYS A 353 -14.19 4.81 -7.92
N ALA A 354 -14.97 4.97 -8.99
CA ALA A 354 -14.97 4.03 -10.09
C ALA A 354 -13.66 4.03 -10.88
N ALA A 355 -12.98 5.16 -11.01
CA ALA A 355 -11.70 5.23 -11.73
C ALA A 355 -10.63 4.36 -11.08
N GLU A 356 -10.54 4.40 -9.75
CA GLU A 356 -9.48 3.74 -9.00
C GLU A 356 -9.73 2.25 -8.75
N ALA A 357 -10.99 1.81 -8.63
CA ALA A 357 -11.34 0.43 -8.36
C ALA A 357 -10.93 -0.54 -9.48
N ASP A 358 -10.48 -1.74 -9.11
CA ASP A 358 -10.32 -2.86 -10.03
C ASP A 358 -11.60 -3.64 -10.19
N LEU A 359 -12.34 -3.76 -9.09
CA LEU A 359 -13.63 -4.40 -9.04
C LEU A 359 -14.59 -3.53 -8.21
N MET A 360 -15.84 -3.44 -8.68
CA MET A 360 -16.92 -2.80 -7.93
C MET A 360 -18.14 -3.70 -7.91
N PHE A 361 -18.69 -3.86 -6.71
CA PHE A 361 -19.97 -4.52 -6.51
C PHE A 361 -20.92 -3.64 -5.72
N CYS A 362 -22.20 -3.81 -6.01
CA CYS A 362 -23.26 -3.17 -5.25
C CYS A 362 -24.20 -4.24 -4.71
N LEU A 363 -24.57 -4.11 -3.44
CA LEU A 363 -25.56 -4.97 -2.82
C LEU A 363 -26.89 -4.23 -2.74
N THR A 364 -27.94 -4.84 -3.29
CA THR A 364 -29.30 -4.30 -3.30
C THR A 364 -30.28 -5.34 -2.74
N LYS A 365 -31.49 -4.91 -2.48
CA LYS A 365 -32.61 -5.77 -2.06
C LYS A 365 -33.86 -5.46 -2.88
N ASN A 366 -34.84 -6.34 -2.82
CA ASN A 366 -36.11 -6.09 -3.48
C ASN A 366 -36.77 -4.79 -2.96
N PRO A 367 -37.42 -4.03 -3.85
CA PRO A 367 -38.21 -2.87 -3.44
C PRO A 367 -39.35 -3.32 -2.53
N MET A 368 -39.59 -2.60 -1.44
CA MET A 368 -40.78 -2.85 -0.61
C MET A 368 -42.03 -2.41 -1.37
N VAL A 369 -42.96 -3.31 -1.56
CA VAL A 369 -44.26 -3.01 -2.12
C VAL A 369 -45.30 -3.05 -1.00
N GLU A 370 -46.03 -1.95 -0.86
CA GLU A 370 -47.02 -1.78 0.20
C GLU A 370 -48.14 -2.84 0.07
N GLY A 371 -48.40 -3.59 1.14
CA GLY A 371 -49.43 -4.64 1.15
C GLY A 371 -49.02 -6.03 0.65
N GLN A 372 -47.74 -6.25 0.32
CA GLN A 372 -47.22 -7.59 0.00
C GLN A 372 -46.29 -8.08 1.09
N ASP A 373 -46.50 -9.30 1.55
CA ASP A 373 -45.52 -10.04 2.37
C ASP A 373 -44.35 -10.41 1.47
N GLN A 374 -43.29 -9.61 1.49
CA GLN A 374 -42.13 -9.86 0.67
C GLN A 374 -41.01 -10.47 1.52
N ASP A 375 -40.31 -11.44 0.93
CA ASP A 375 -39.08 -11.96 1.53
C ASP A 375 -37.97 -10.88 1.48
N ASP A 376 -37.84 -10.14 2.61
CA ASP A 376 -36.78 -9.11 2.77
C ASP A 376 -35.39 -9.72 2.87
N ASN A 377 -35.25 -11.04 2.77
CA ASN A 377 -33.97 -11.74 2.88
C ASN A 377 -33.26 -11.90 1.53
N GLN A 378 -33.92 -11.67 0.40
CA GLN A 378 -33.28 -11.73 -0.91
C GLN A 378 -32.34 -10.55 -1.11
N ARG A 379 -31.13 -10.82 -1.58
CA ARG A 379 -30.10 -9.84 -1.91
C ARG A 379 -29.60 -10.02 -3.32
N HIS A 380 -29.33 -8.91 -4.01
CA HIS A 380 -28.79 -8.90 -5.36
C HIS A 380 -27.39 -8.29 -5.35
N TRP A 381 -26.44 -9.04 -5.90
CA TRP A 381 -25.06 -8.60 -6.10
C TRP A 381 -24.89 -8.12 -7.52
N CYS A 382 -24.74 -6.83 -7.71
CA CYS A 382 -24.51 -6.22 -9.02
C CYS A 382 -23.00 -5.97 -9.18
N ILE A 383 -22.36 -6.68 -10.09
CA ILE A 383 -20.96 -6.43 -10.47
C ILE A 383 -20.96 -5.35 -11.53
N VAL A 384 -20.66 -4.12 -11.10
CA VAL A 384 -20.76 -2.91 -11.95
C VAL A 384 -19.44 -2.52 -12.61
N LYS A 385 -18.33 -3.05 -12.10
CA LYS A 385 -17.00 -2.95 -12.70
C LYS A 385 -16.18 -4.19 -12.38
N ASN A 386 -15.49 -4.73 -13.37
CA ASN A 386 -14.61 -5.88 -13.20
C ASN A 386 -13.48 -5.82 -14.23
N LYS A 387 -12.31 -5.36 -13.80
CA LYS A 387 -11.09 -5.35 -14.62
C LYS A 387 -10.41 -6.72 -14.70
N LEU A 388 -10.79 -7.67 -13.83
CA LEU A 388 -10.11 -8.96 -13.72
C LEU A 388 -10.57 -9.92 -14.81
N SER A 389 -11.88 -10.10 -14.95
CA SER A 389 -12.48 -10.99 -15.95
C SER A 389 -13.30 -10.29 -17.03
N GLY A 390 -13.59 -8.99 -16.84
CA GLY A 390 -14.51 -8.24 -17.72
C GLY A 390 -15.98 -8.63 -17.59
N ARG A 391 -16.31 -9.59 -16.72
CA ARG A 391 -17.71 -10.04 -16.54
C ARG A 391 -18.47 -9.07 -15.65
N HIS A 392 -19.63 -8.64 -16.13
CA HIS A 392 -20.59 -7.80 -15.44
C HIS A 392 -21.92 -8.53 -15.33
N GLY A 393 -22.78 -8.12 -14.42
CA GLY A 393 -24.10 -8.68 -14.26
C GLY A 393 -24.57 -8.68 -12.81
N SER A 394 -25.62 -9.42 -12.54
CA SER A 394 -26.14 -9.58 -11.19
C SER A 394 -26.49 -11.03 -10.89
N ILE A 395 -26.30 -11.41 -9.63
CA ILE A 395 -26.77 -12.65 -9.05
C ILE A 395 -27.62 -12.32 -7.83
N HIS A 396 -28.45 -13.26 -7.40
CA HIS A 396 -29.20 -13.11 -6.16
C HIS A 396 -28.91 -14.27 -5.21
N ASN A 397 -29.02 -13.97 -3.93
CA ASN A 397 -28.85 -14.90 -2.82
C ASN A 397 -29.82 -14.54 -1.71
N TYR A 398 -29.99 -15.45 -0.78
CA TYR A 398 -30.74 -15.24 0.45
C TYR A 398 -29.77 -15.02 1.62
N ILE A 399 -30.00 -13.96 2.38
CA ILE A 399 -29.27 -13.70 3.62
C ILE A 399 -30.10 -14.18 4.82
N ASP A 400 -29.47 -14.92 5.72
CA ASP A 400 -30.01 -15.07 7.07
C ASP A 400 -29.48 -13.93 7.94
N PRO A 401 -30.32 -12.97 8.36
CA PRO A 401 -29.87 -11.82 9.14
C PRO A 401 -29.42 -12.17 10.55
N TYR A 402 -29.82 -13.33 11.09
CA TYR A 402 -29.44 -13.77 12.43
C TYR A 402 -28.06 -14.42 12.48
N THR A 403 -27.66 -15.06 11.41
CA THR A 403 -26.36 -15.73 11.27
C THR A 403 -25.39 -14.99 10.35
N ALA A 404 -25.87 -13.97 9.62
CA ALA A 404 -25.11 -13.27 8.57
C ALA A 404 -24.56 -14.23 7.50
N THR A 405 -25.25 -15.34 7.22
CA THR A 405 -24.87 -16.31 6.17
C THR A 405 -25.64 -16.09 4.88
N PHE A 406 -25.05 -16.50 3.76
CA PHE A 406 -25.67 -16.41 2.42
C PHE A 406 -25.86 -17.81 1.85
N SER A 407 -27.05 -18.04 1.23
CA SER A 407 -27.40 -19.25 0.51
C SER A 407 -27.84 -18.92 -0.91
N ALA A 408 -27.82 -19.92 -1.82
CA ALA A 408 -28.29 -19.80 -3.19
C ALA A 408 -29.80 -19.55 -3.26
#